data_79adccec7a032f88df78e77d16b9097a
#
_entry.id   79adccec7a032f88df78e77d16b9097a
#
_cell.length_a   1.000
_cell.length_b   1.000
_cell.length_c   1.000
_cell.angle_alpha   90.00
_cell.angle_beta   90.00
_cell.angle_gamma   90.00
#
_symmetry.space_group_name_H-M   'P 1'
#
loop_
_entity.id
_entity.type
_entity.pdbx_description
1 polymer ?
#
loop_
_entity_poly.entity_id
_entity_poly.type
_entity_poly.pdbx_seq_one_letter_code
_entity_poly.pdbx_strand_id
1 'polypeptide(L)'
;SNAPLTIGVWGESCFITPNGGITNHESNAYKVAADEVQTAFRKICDNSVYAHIEEICSGYITLSGGHRVGICGKAVCSEGKITAFKEVSSLNFRIANQILGIADGVMDKIVCGTDVNSTLVIAKPQMGKTTLLRDIIRQVSDRGFKCGVADDRGELGAVYGGVPCNNIGAQTDIIDGAPKAAAIEMLLRTMSPKVIISDEIASEKDVEAIRLAAGTGVKI
;
A
#
# COMPACT_ATOMS: atom_id res chain seq x y z
N SER A 1 9.65 24.96 -9.13
CA SER A 1 10.94 24.43 -8.67
C SER A 1 11.84 25.54 -8.18
N ASN A 2 12.94 25.27 -7.59
CA ASN A 2 13.65 26.02 -6.55
C ASN A 2 12.93 25.95 -5.19
N ALA A 3 12.02 25.00 -5.01
CA ALA A 3 11.43 24.73 -3.72
C ALA A 3 12.39 23.93 -2.83
N PRO A 4 12.33 24.11 -1.50
CA PRO A 4 13.16 23.36 -0.59
C PRO A 4 12.79 21.88 -0.60
N LEU A 5 13.79 20.99 -0.48
CA LEU A 5 13.57 19.57 -0.29
C LEU A 5 13.06 19.33 1.15
N THR A 6 11.87 18.75 1.26
CA THR A 6 11.22 18.48 2.54
C THR A 6 11.17 17.00 2.87
N ILE A 7 11.16 16.67 4.15
CA ILE A 7 10.93 15.33 4.68
C ILE A 7 9.91 15.38 5.80
N GLY A 8 8.96 14.45 5.80
CA GLY A 8 8.04 14.24 6.92
C GLY A 8 8.61 13.19 7.88
N VAL A 9 8.80 13.56 9.14
CA VAL A 9 9.28 12.66 10.19
C VAL A 9 8.32 12.74 11.37
N TRP A 10 7.68 11.62 11.71
CA TRP A 10 6.75 11.53 12.86
C TRP A 10 5.64 12.60 12.91
N GLY A 11 5.17 13.01 11.71
CA GLY A 11 4.09 14.03 11.59
C GLY A 11 4.60 15.47 11.53
N GLU A 12 5.87 15.72 11.72
CA GLU A 12 6.51 17.02 11.53
C GLU A 12 7.14 17.13 10.14
N SER A 13 7.14 18.31 9.56
CA SER A 13 7.77 18.61 8.29
C SER A 13 9.10 19.34 8.53
N CYS A 14 10.19 18.75 8.08
CA CYS A 14 11.53 19.32 8.16
C CYS A 14 12.11 19.48 6.74
N PHE A 15 13.28 20.13 6.65
CA PHE A 15 14.02 20.31 5.40
C PHE A 15 15.28 19.45 5.39
N ILE A 16 15.72 19.10 4.18
CA ILE A 16 17.00 18.41 3.96
C ILE A 16 18.05 19.43 3.51
N THR A 17 19.20 19.42 4.16
CA THR A 17 20.35 20.25 3.78
C THR A 17 21.11 19.66 2.58
N PRO A 18 21.95 20.44 1.87
CA PRO A 18 22.78 19.90 0.76
C PRO A 18 23.69 18.71 1.15
N ASN A 19 24.01 18.59 2.42
CA ASN A 19 24.85 17.48 2.94
C ASN A 19 24.03 16.30 3.48
N GLY A 20 22.69 16.28 3.24
CA GLY A 20 21.80 15.22 3.67
C GLY A 20 21.35 15.28 5.14
N GLY A 21 21.73 16.33 5.89
CA GLY A 21 21.26 16.56 7.26
C GLY A 21 19.83 17.08 7.31
N ILE A 22 19.18 16.96 8.46
CA ILE A 22 17.82 17.50 8.70
C ILE A 22 17.93 18.86 9.40
N THR A 23 17.10 19.81 8.99
CA THR A 23 17.01 21.16 9.59
C THR A 23 15.57 21.66 9.59
N ASN A 24 15.24 22.49 10.58
CA ASN A 24 13.95 23.19 10.64
C ASN A 24 14.01 24.57 9.96
N HIS A 25 15.18 24.99 9.48
CA HIS A 25 15.37 26.28 8.84
C HIS A 25 15.38 26.15 7.31
N GLU A 26 14.39 26.75 6.65
CA GLU A 26 14.28 26.77 5.18
C GLU A 26 15.52 27.37 4.48
N SER A 27 16.17 28.33 5.13
CA SER A 27 17.39 28.98 4.59
C SER A 27 18.55 28.00 4.38
N ASN A 28 18.57 26.89 5.10
CA ASN A 28 19.60 25.87 5.03
C ASN A 28 19.18 24.67 4.14
N ALA A 29 17.96 24.69 3.61
CA ALA A 29 17.40 23.62 2.82
C ALA A 29 18.07 23.51 1.45
N TYR A 30 18.26 22.29 0.98
CA TYR A 30 18.58 22.04 -0.41
C TYR A 30 17.41 22.49 -1.30
N LYS A 31 17.71 23.30 -2.30
CA LYS A 31 16.71 23.78 -3.28
C LYS A 31 16.73 22.91 -4.53
N VAL A 32 15.64 22.18 -4.73
CA VAL A 32 15.49 21.24 -5.84
C VAL A 32 15.33 22.01 -7.16
N ALA A 33 16.17 21.74 -8.13
CA ALA A 33 16.06 22.31 -9.47
C ALA A 33 14.97 21.62 -10.29
N ALA A 34 14.47 22.31 -11.33
CA ALA A 34 13.38 21.77 -12.17
C ALA A 34 13.80 20.52 -12.96
N ASP A 35 15.02 20.49 -13.43
CA ASP A 35 15.61 19.39 -14.17
C ASP A 35 15.82 18.15 -13.30
N GLU A 36 16.09 18.32 -12.00
CA GLU A 36 16.15 17.22 -11.04
C GLU A 36 14.80 16.53 -10.86
N VAL A 37 13.71 17.33 -10.76
CA VAL A 37 12.34 16.77 -10.69
C VAL A 37 12.02 15.98 -11.95
N GLN A 38 12.35 16.51 -13.14
CA GLN A 38 12.11 15.83 -14.41
C GLN A 38 12.97 14.56 -14.54
N THR A 39 14.20 14.61 -14.06
CA THR A 39 15.11 13.45 -14.09
C THR A 39 14.63 12.37 -13.15
N ALA A 40 14.19 12.72 -11.93
CA ALA A 40 13.60 11.80 -10.99
C ALA A 40 12.32 11.17 -11.55
N PHE A 41 11.41 11.96 -12.14
CA PHE A 41 10.20 11.45 -12.76
C PHE A 41 10.47 10.45 -13.87
N ARG A 42 11.43 10.73 -14.77
CA ARG A 42 11.82 9.78 -15.82
C ARG A 42 12.36 8.48 -15.26
N LYS A 43 13.20 8.55 -14.22
CA LYS A 43 13.73 7.35 -13.55
C LYS A 43 12.63 6.52 -12.87
N ILE A 44 11.65 7.16 -12.23
CA ILE A 44 10.50 6.50 -11.61
C ILE A 44 9.68 5.73 -12.66
N CYS A 45 9.55 6.27 -13.87
CA CYS A 45 8.86 5.64 -14.98
C CYS A 45 9.73 4.63 -15.76
N ASP A 46 10.91 4.23 -15.29
CA ASP A 46 11.86 3.39 -16.01
C ASP A 46 12.12 3.87 -17.45
N ASN A 47 12.11 5.18 -17.65
CA ASN A 47 12.17 5.88 -18.95
C ASN A 47 10.99 5.59 -19.91
N SER A 48 9.92 4.94 -19.42
CA SER A 48 8.71 4.65 -20.19
C SER A 48 7.44 5.19 -19.52
N VAL A 49 7.17 6.47 -19.72
CA VAL A 49 5.96 7.14 -19.19
C VAL A 49 4.67 6.44 -19.66
N TYR A 50 4.69 5.88 -20.86
CA TYR A 50 3.54 5.18 -21.44
C TYR A 50 3.15 3.90 -20.67
N ALA A 51 4.11 3.22 -20.05
CA ALA A 51 3.85 2.02 -19.26
C ALA A 51 3.08 2.32 -17.96
N HIS A 52 3.12 3.58 -17.49
CA HIS A 52 2.53 4.02 -16.23
C HIS A 52 1.36 5.00 -16.41
N ILE A 53 0.74 5.06 -17.61
CA ILE A 53 -0.31 6.06 -17.89
C ILE A 53 -1.47 5.96 -16.91
N GLU A 54 -1.96 4.77 -16.59
CA GLU A 54 -3.09 4.58 -15.68
C GLU A 54 -2.76 5.07 -14.27
N GLU A 55 -1.58 4.75 -13.76
CA GLU A 55 -1.09 5.21 -12.46
C GLU A 55 -0.91 6.74 -12.45
N ILE A 56 -0.30 7.31 -13.49
CA ILE A 56 -0.10 8.74 -13.66
C ILE A 56 -1.46 9.48 -13.70
N CYS A 57 -2.45 8.94 -14.40
CA CYS A 57 -3.81 9.49 -14.41
C CYS A 57 -4.46 9.44 -13.03
N SER A 58 -4.11 8.46 -12.19
CA SER A 58 -4.53 8.34 -10.80
C SER A 58 -3.75 9.24 -9.84
N GLY A 59 -2.72 9.94 -10.35
CA GLY A 59 -1.91 10.94 -9.61
C GLY A 59 -0.73 10.37 -8.82
N TYR A 60 -0.43 9.08 -8.95
CA TYR A 60 0.73 8.47 -8.29
C TYR A 60 1.26 7.27 -9.09
N ILE A 61 2.51 6.91 -8.84
CA ILE A 61 3.16 5.70 -9.34
C ILE A 61 3.61 4.86 -8.14
N THR A 62 3.43 3.54 -8.23
CA THR A 62 3.90 2.59 -7.23
C THR A 62 5.29 2.10 -7.63
N LEU A 63 6.25 2.17 -6.70
CA LEU A 63 7.60 1.64 -6.86
C LEU A 63 7.76 0.29 -6.17
N SER A 64 8.80 -0.44 -6.56
CA SER A 64 9.23 -1.63 -5.84
C SER A 64 9.38 -1.34 -4.33
N GLY A 65 8.92 -2.25 -3.49
CA GLY A 65 8.82 -2.04 -2.04
C GLY A 65 7.51 -1.39 -1.58
N GLY A 66 6.54 -1.19 -2.47
CA GLY A 66 5.24 -0.60 -2.15
C GLY A 66 5.28 0.89 -1.86
N HIS A 67 6.40 1.54 -2.17
CA HIS A 67 6.52 2.98 -2.06
C HIS A 67 5.64 3.64 -3.12
N ARG A 68 4.99 4.74 -2.76
CA ARG A 68 4.17 5.51 -3.69
C ARG A 68 4.76 6.88 -3.93
N VAL A 69 4.78 7.30 -5.20
CA VAL A 69 5.22 8.63 -5.59
C VAL A 69 4.05 9.40 -6.15
N GLY A 70 3.53 10.34 -5.37
CA GLY A 70 2.52 11.29 -5.82
C GLY A 70 3.12 12.28 -6.81
N ILE A 71 2.37 12.61 -7.84
CA ILE A 71 2.79 13.45 -8.96
C ILE A 71 1.95 14.72 -8.97
N CYS A 72 2.60 15.86 -9.03
CA CYS A 72 1.94 17.15 -9.29
C CYS A 72 2.59 17.86 -10.45
N GLY A 73 1.77 18.58 -11.22
CA GLY A 73 2.21 19.30 -12.38
C GLY A 73 1.04 19.88 -13.16
N LYS A 74 1.29 20.32 -14.40
CA LYS A 74 0.26 20.79 -15.30
C LYS A 74 -0.49 19.64 -15.90
N ALA A 75 -1.72 19.41 -15.42
CA ALA A 75 -2.58 18.33 -15.88
C ALA A 75 -3.10 18.62 -17.31
N VAL A 76 -3.22 17.55 -18.09
CA VAL A 76 -3.97 17.52 -19.35
C VAL A 76 -5.27 16.75 -19.06
N CYS A 77 -6.39 17.37 -19.39
CA CYS A 77 -7.71 16.79 -19.13
C CYS A 77 -8.46 16.54 -20.43
N SER A 78 -9.18 15.42 -20.49
CA SER A 78 -10.18 15.10 -21.52
C SER A 78 -11.44 14.62 -20.84
N GLU A 79 -12.59 15.16 -21.25
CA GLU A 79 -13.92 14.80 -20.69
C GLU A 79 -13.98 14.87 -19.15
N GLY A 80 -13.31 15.88 -18.56
CA GLY A 80 -13.28 16.08 -17.10
C GLY A 80 -12.37 15.15 -16.31
N LYS A 81 -11.61 14.27 -16.98
CA LYS A 81 -10.62 13.38 -16.36
C LYS A 81 -9.20 13.78 -16.71
N ILE A 82 -8.28 13.61 -15.76
CA ILE A 82 -6.84 13.78 -16.01
C ILE A 82 -6.37 12.62 -16.89
N THR A 83 -5.75 12.93 -18.01
CA THR A 83 -5.21 11.95 -18.96
C THR A 83 -3.68 11.95 -19.03
N ALA A 84 -3.04 13.01 -18.56
CA ALA A 84 -1.57 13.10 -18.50
C ALA A 84 -1.13 14.30 -17.64
N PHE A 85 0.16 14.36 -17.34
CA PHE A 85 0.83 15.59 -16.87
C PHE A 85 1.84 16.05 -17.92
N LYS A 86 1.72 17.31 -18.34
CA LYS A 86 2.62 17.89 -19.34
C LYS A 86 3.95 18.37 -18.73
N GLU A 87 3.89 18.93 -17.54
CA GLU A 87 5.03 19.48 -16.82
C GLU A 87 4.91 19.03 -15.36
N VAL A 88 5.72 18.05 -14.96
CA VAL A 88 5.77 17.61 -13.56
C VAL A 88 6.55 18.66 -12.77
N SER A 89 5.95 19.24 -11.76
CA SER A 89 6.52 20.31 -10.94
C SER A 89 6.98 19.86 -9.56
N SER A 90 6.39 18.79 -9.03
CA SER A 90 6.79 18.20 -7.75
C SER A 90 6.46 16.72 -7.66
N LEU A 91 7.20 16.02 -6.80
CA LEU A 91 7.03 14.61 -6.49
C LEU A 91 6.96 14.45 -4.96
N ASN A 92 6.05 13.61 -4.50
CA ASN A 92 5.90 13.28 -3.09
C ASN A 92 6.14 11.79 -2.86
N PHE A 93 7.28 11.43 -2.29
CA PHE A 93 7.65 10.06 -1.98
C PHE A 93 7.05 9.62 -0.65
N ARG A 94 6.11 8.71 -0.69
CA ARG A 94 5.58 8.03 0.50
C ARG A 94 6.30 6.70 0.66
N ILE A 95 7.19 6.65 1.63
CA ILE A 95 7.96 5.44 1.92
C ILE A 95 7.06 4.48 2.70
N ALA A 96 6.78 3.33 2.12
CA ALA A 96 6.09 2.25 2.82
C ALA A 96 7.08 1.60 3.80
N ASN A 97 6.64 1.42 5.03
CA ASN A 97 7.38 0.70 6.06
C ASN A 97 6.55 -0.48 6.55
N GLN A 98 7.18 -1.62 6.66
CA GLN A 98 6.63 -2.77 7.36
C GLN A 98 7.28 -2.86 8.75
N ILE A 99 6.44 -2.99 9.80
CA ILE A 99 6.91 -3.14 11.17
C ILE A 99 6.62 -4.58 11.58
N LEU A 100 7.68 -5.39 11.69
CA LEU A 100 7.58 -6.78 12.11
C LEU A 100 7.42 -6.86 13.63
N GLY A 101 6.59 -7.79 14.11
CA GLY A 101 6.34 -8.01 15.53
C GLY A 101 5.30 -7.08 16.16
N ILE A 102 4.74 -6.14 15.40
CA ILE A 102 3.70 -5.23 15.93
C ILE A 102 2.43 -5.98 16.36
N ALA A 103 2.17 -7.16 15.77
CA ALA A 103 1.02 -7.99 16.09
C ALA A 103 1.26 -8.95 17.25
N ASP A 104 2.47 -9.08 17.80
CA ASP A 104 2.80 -10.11 18.80
C ASP A 104 1.83 -10.12 19.98
N GLY A 105 1.43 -8.95 20.47
CA GLY A 105 0.52 -8.84 21.62
C GLY A 105 -0.93 -9.27 21.37
N VAL A 106 -1.32 -9.53 20.12
CA VAL A 106 -2.69 -9.94 19.77
C VAL A 106 -2.76 -11.32 19.16
N MET A 107 -1.64 -11.91 18.76
CA MET A 107 -1.62 -13.16 18.02
C MET A 107 -2.20 -14.36 18.80
N ASP A 108 -2.03 -14.43 20.11
CA ASP A 108 -2.59 -15.51 20.94
C ASP A 108 -4.13 -15.48 21.01
N LYS A 109 -4.74 -14.32 20.65
CA LYS A 109 -6.20 -14.19 20.52
C LYS A 109 -6.68 -14.55 19.12
N ILE A 110 -5.84 -14.41 18.12
CA ILE A 110 -6.14 -14.68 16.71
C ILE A 110 -5.90 -16.13 16.38
N VAL A 111 -4.76 -16.69 16.79
CA VAL A 111 -4.38 -18.09 16.54
C VAL A 111 -4.49 -18.89 17.84
N CYS A 112 -5.41 -19.84 17.87
CA CYS A 112 -5.68 -20.70 19.01
C CYS A 112 -5.36 -22.16 18.67
N GLY A 113 -4.15 -22.61 18.99
CA GLY A 113 -3.69 -23.96 18.66
C GLY A 113 -3.65 -24.21 17.16
N THR A 114 -4.51 -25.11 16.67
CA THR A 114 -4.61 -25.48 15.24
C THR A 114 -5.69 -24.73 14.47
N ASP A 115 -6.30 -23.72 15.08
CA ASP A 115 -7.37 -22.92 14.44
C ASP A 115 -7.10 -21.42 14.53
N VAL A 116 -7.80 -20.65 13.70
CA VAL A 116 -7.74 -19.19 13.64
C VAL A 116 -9.12 -18.64 13.95
N ASN A 117 -9.20 -17.60 14.76
CA ASN A 117 -10.44 -16.90 15.05
C ASN A 117 -10.73 -15.84 13.99
N SER A 118 -11.97 -15.77 13.49
CA SER A 118 -12.41 -14.62 12.71
C SER A 118 -12.30 -13.35 13.55
N THR A 119 -11.62 -12.36 13.03
CA THR A 119 -11.19 -11.19 13.80
C THR A 119 -11.49 -9.90 13.07
N LEU A 120 -12.12 -8.95 13.76
CA LEU A 120 -12.37 -7.60 13.25
C LEU A 120 -11.46 -6.60 13.96
N VAL A 121 -10.62 -5.89 13.19
CA VAL A 121 -9.75 -4.83 13.69
C VAL A 121 -10.43 -3.47 13.50
N ILE A 122 -10.77 -2.81 14.61
CA ILE A 122 -11.42 -1.50 14.62
C ILE A 122 -10.44 -0.46 15.14
N ALA A 123 -10.20 0.59 14.33
CA ALA A 123 -9.34 1.72 14.72
C ALA A 123 -9.75 2.99 13.98
N LYS A 124 -9.45 4.14 14.57
CA LYS A 124 -9.56 5.42 13.88
C LYS A 124 -8.61 5.47 12.66
N PRO A 125 -8.88 6.30 11.65
CA PRO A 125 -7.95 6.51 10.56
C PRO A 125 -6.54 6.84 11.05
N GLN A 126 -5.51 6.37 10.35
CA GLN A 126 -4.09 6.61 10.63
C GLN A 126 -3.54 6.03 11.96
N MET A 127 -4.30 5.19 12.64
CA MET A 127 -3.85 4.52 13.88
C MET A 127 -3.08 3.21 13.65
N GLY A 128 -2.56 2.98 12.46
CA GLY A 128 -1.72 1.84 12.15
C GLY A 128 -2.45 0.53 11.87
N LYS A 129 -3.77 0.55 11.61
CA LYS A 129 -4.57 -0.66 11.29
C LYS A 129 -3.94 -1.50 10.19
N THR A 130 -3.60 -0.90 9.05
CA THR A 130 -2.96 -1.60 7.91
C THR A 130 -1.59 -2.17 8.27
N THR A 131 -0.81 -1.45 9.09
CA THR A 131 0.50 -1.91 9.56
C THR A 131 0.35 -3.15 10.46
N LEU A 132 -0.61 -3.13 11.38
CA LEU A 132 -0.94 -4.27 12.23
C LEU A 132 -1.40 -5.47 11.39
N LEU A 133 -2.28 -5.23 10.42
CA LEU A 133 -2.85 -6.26 9.58
C LEU A 133 -1.79 -6.98 8.73
N ARG A 134 -0.80 -6.24 8.18
CA ARG A 134 0.34 -6.82 7.45
C ARG A 134 1.11 -7.82 8.30
N ASP A 135 1.37 -7.50 9.55
CA ASP A 135 2.11 -8.39 10.45
C ASP A 135 1.25 -9.57 10.93
N ILE A 136 -0.07 -9.39 11.09
CA ILE A 136 -1.02 -10.50 11.33
C ILE A 136 -0.98 -11.47 10.16
N ILE A 137 -1.08 -11.02 8.91
CA ILE A 137 -1.02 -11.87 7.71
C ILE A 137 0.24 -12.72 7.75
N ARG A 138 1.40 -12.07 7.89
CA ARG A 138 2.69 -12.75 7.97
C ARG A 138 2.70 -13.80 9.08
N GLN A 139 2.32 -13.43 10.29
CA GLN A 139 2.38 -14.33 11.45
C GLN A 139 1.40 -15.50 11.39
N VAL A 140 0.22 -15.31 10.80
CA VAL A 140 -0.75 -16.39 10.55
C VAL A 140 -0.19 -17.35 9.51
N SER A 141 0.36 -16.82 8.43
CA SER A 141 1.00 -17.60 7.37
C SER A 141 2.22 -18.39 7.88
N ASP A 142 3.10 -17.73 8.67
CA ASP A 142 4.31 -18.35 9.26
C ASP A 142 3.97 -19.48 10.25
N ARG A 143 2.75 -19.46 10.85
CA ARG A 143 2.23 -20.54 11.68
C ARG A 143 1.61 -21.69 10.89
N GLY A 144 1.71 -21.66 9.55
CA GLY A 144 1.30 -22.75 8.67
C GLY A 144 -0.15 -22.67 8.18
N PHE A 145 -0.84 -21.57 8.40
CA PHE A 145 -2.18 -21.38 7.87
C PHE A 145 -2.13 -20.77 6.45
N LYS A 146 -2.84 -21.40 5.53
CA LYS A 146 -2.97 -20.86 4.18
C LYS A 146 -3.86 -19.63 4.20
N CYS A 147 -3.30 -18.48 3.79
CA CYS A 147 -3.95 -17.19 3.77
C CYS A 147 -4.30 -16.78 2.33
N GLY A 148 -5.47 -16.15 2.18
CA GLY A 148 -5.84 -15.39 0.99
C GLY A 148 -5.96 -13.92 1.34
N VAL A 149 -5.39 -13.02 0.55
CA VAL A 149 -5.45 -11.57 0.79
C VAL A 149 -6.19 -10.90 -0.35
N ALA A 150 -7.25 -10.17 -0.02
CA ALA A 150 -7.98 -9.30 -0.93
C ALA A 150 -7.51 -7.85 -0.70
N ASP A 151 -6.58 -7.38 -1.54
CA ASP A 151 -5.86 -6.11 -1.42
C ASP A 151 -6.28 -5.14 -2.53
N ASP A 152 -7.38 -4.44 -2.34
CA ASP A 152 -7.96 -3.51 -3.30
C ASP A 152 -7.02 -2.33 -3.64
N ARG A 153 -6.25 -1.87 -2.65
CA ARG A 153 -5.40 -0.67 -2.77
C ARG A 153 -3.91 -0.95 -2.85
N GLY A 154 -3.50 -2.20 -2.88
CA GLY A 154 -2.09 -2.58 -2.86
C GLY A 154 -1.38 -2.17 -1.57
N GLU A 155 -2.12 -2.06 -0.45
CA GLU A 155 -1.53 -1.62 0.82
C GLU A 155 -0.99 -2.78 1.66
N LEU A 156 -1.56 -3.97 1.54
CA LEU A 156 -1.17 -5.13 2.33
C LEU A 156 0.08 -5.81 1.76
N GLY A 157 0.02 -6.24 0.51
CA GLY A 157 1.11 -6.93 -0.16
C GLY A 157 2.12 -6.01 -0.81
N ALA A 158 1.70 -4.80 -1.20
CA ALA A 158 2.52 -3.87 -1.98
C ALA A 158 3.11 -4.56 -3.23
N VAL A 159 2.25 -5.21 -4.00
CA VAL A 159 2.66 -6.04 -5.14
C VAL A 159 3.29 -5.18 -6.23
N TYR A 160 4.46 -5.60 -6.69
CA TYR A 160 5.14 -5.00 -7.84
C TYR A 160 5.62 -6.10 -8.79
N GLY A 161 5.26 -5.99 -10.07
CA GLY A 161 5.59 -7.03 -11.05
C GLY A 161 5.05 -8.42 -10.70
N GLY A 162 3.91 -8.51 -10.01
CA GLY A 162 3.31 -9.76 -9.56
C GLY A 162 3.92 -10.36 -8.28
N VAL A 163 4.89 -9.68 -7.65
CA VAL A 163 5.57 -10.15 -6.44
C VAL A 163 5.21 -9.25 -5.26
N PRO A 164 4.75 -9.79 -4.12
CA PRO A 164 4.59 -9.01 -2.90
C PRO A 164 5.93 -8.45 -2.42
N CYS A 165 5.98 -7.14 -2.17
CA CYS A 165 7.16 -6.47 -1.63
C CYS A 165 7.18 -6.46 -0.10
N ASN A 166 5.99 -6.53 0.53
CA ASN A 166 5.89 -6.77 1.95
C ASN A 166 6.07 -8.27 2.24
N ASN A 167 6.66 -8.57 3.39
CA ASN A 167 6.66 -9.95 3.89
C ASN A 167 5.26 -10.29 4.42
N ILE A 168 4.51 -11.02 3.64
CA ILE A 168 3.16 -11.51 3.98
C ILE A 168 3.13 -12.99 4.36
N GLY A 169 4.31 -13.61 4.51
CA GLY A 169 4.47 -15.02 4.83
C GLY A 169 4.36 -15.96 3.63
N ALA A 170 4.98 -17.13 3.74
CA ALA A 170 5.20 -18.05 2.61
C ALA A 170 3.93 -18.79 2.14
N GLN A 171 2.86 -18.82 2.95
CA GLN A 171 1.61 -19.50 2.60
C GLN A 171 0.48 -18.51 2.30
N THR A 172 0.81 -17.36 1.75
CA THR A 172 -0.16 -16.29 1.44
C THR A 172 -0.28 -16.09 -0.06
N ASP A 173 -1.49 -16.27 -0.57
CA ASP A 173 -1.88 -15.86 -1.92
C ASP A 173 -2.56 -14.48 -1.85
N ILE A 174 -2.30 -13.60 -2.81
CA ILE A 174 -2.85 -12.24 -2.84
C ILE A 174 -3.50 -11.93 -4.18
N ILE A 175 -4.66 -11.29 -4.14
CA ILE A 175 -5.27 -10.63 -5.29
C ILE A 175 -5.18 -9.14 -5.04
N ASP A 176 -4.40 -8.46 -5.87
CA ASP A 176 -4.10 -7.03 -5.78
C ASP A 176 -4.89 -6.23 -6.83
N GLY A 177 -5.35 -5.03 -6.45
CA GLY A 177 -6.00 -4.10 -7.37
C GLY A 177 -7.40 -4.50 -7.87
N ALA A 178 -8.03 -5.53 -7.28
CA ALA A 178 -9.37 -5.94 -7.64
C ALA A 178 -10.41 -5.52 -6.58
N PRO A 179 -11.69 -5.30 -6.96
CA PRO A 179 -12.76 -5.07 -6.00
C PRO A 179 -12.82 -6.23 -4.97
N LYS A 180 -12.86 -5.88 -3.68
CA LYS A 180 -12.74 -6.84 -2.56
C LYS A 180 -13.69 -8.02 -2.64
N ALA A 181 -14.97 -7.77 -2.86
CA ALA A 181 -15.97 -8.84 -2.96
C ALA A 181 -15.59 -9.86 -4.03
N ALA A 182 -15.17 -9.40 -5.22
CA ALA A 182 -14.74 -10.27 -6.30
C ALA A 182 -13.45 -11.04 -5.96
N ALA A 183 -12.49 -10.37 -5.30
CA ALA A 183 -11.26 -11.00 -4.85
C ALA A 183 -11.52 -12.08 -3.80
N ILE A 184 -12.37 -11.81 -2.79
CA ILE A 184 -12.77 -12.79 -1.77
C ILE A 184 -13.41 -14.02 -2.41
N GLU A 185 -14.39 -13.84 -3.31
CA GLU A 185 -15.06 -14.94 -3.99
C GLU A 185 -14.11 -15.75 -4.86
N MET A 186 -13.16 -15.08 -5.54
CA MET A 186 -12.16 -15.77 -6.36
C MET A 186 -11.22 -16.59 -5.50
N LEU A 187 -10.69 -16.02 -4.41
CA LEU A 187 -9.82 -16.73 -3.46
C LEU A 187 -10.50 -17.98 -2.90
N LEU A 188 -11.77 -17.88 -2.51
CA LEU A 188 -12.56 -19.02 -2.02
C LEU A 188 -12.63 -20.15 -3.03
N ARG A 189 -12.92 -19.81 -4.29
CA ARG A 189 -13.12 -20.82 -5.35
C ARG A 189 -11.84 -21.46 -5.86
N THR A 190 -10.72 -20.74 -5.80
CA THR A 190 -9.51 -21.14 -6.55
C THR A 190 -8.35 -21.52 -5.65
N MET A 191 -8.22 -20.89 -4.48
CA MET A 191 -7.00 -21.00 -3.66
C MET A 191 -7.17 -21.83 -2.39
N SER A 192 -8.41 -22.21 -2.03
CA SER A 192 -8.71 -22.98 -0.81
C SER A 192 -8.05 -22.43 0.45
N PRO A 193 -8.20 -21.16 0.78
CA PRO A 193 -7.57 -20.55 1.93
C PRO A 193 -8.22 -21.05 3.24
N LYS A 194 -7.45 -21.10 4.32
CA LYS A 194 -7.97 -21.30 5.68
C LYS A 194 -8.48 -19.98 6.27
N VAL A 195 -7.80 -18.88 5.89
CA VAL A 195 -8.12 -17.53 6.35
C VAL A 195 -8.11 -16.60 5.15
N ILE A 196 -9.10 -15.71 5.05
CA ILE A 196 -9.08 -14.59 4.08
C ILE A 196 -8.93 -13.29 4.86
N ILE A 197 -8.06 -12.41 4.39
CA ILE A 197 -7.79 -11.11 5.03
C ILE A 197 -8.06 -9.98 4.05
N SER A 198 -8.69 -8.91 4.54
CA SER A 198 -8.95 -7.68 3.79
C SER A 198 -8.70 -6.47 4.68
N ASP A 199 -8.31 -5.34 4.09
CA ASP A 199 -7.89 -4.12 4.78
C ASP A 199 -9.03 -3.29 5.38
N GLU A 200 -10.20 -3.31 4.74
CA GLU A 200 -11.39 -2.60 5.20
C GLU A 200 -12.68 -3.27 4.69
N ILE A 201 -13.80 -2.92 5.29
CA ILE A 201 -15.14 -3.27 4.82
C ILE A 201 -15.83 -1.97 4.44
N ALA A 202 -16.04 -1.72 3.15
CA ALA A 202 -16.48 -0.44 2.62
C ALA A 202 -17.91 -0.48 2.04
N SER A 203 -18.43 -1.64 1.68
CA SER A 203 -19.71 -1.79 0.98
C SER A 203 -20.52 -2.98 1.47
N GLU A 204 -21.82 -3.00 1.17
CA GLU A 204 -22.70 -4.15 1.43
C GLU A 204 -22.23 -5.39 0.69
N LYS A 205 -21.67 -5.25 -0.52
CA LYS A 205 -21.11 -6.38 -1.28
C LYS A 205 -19.92 -7.04 -0.57
N ASP A 206 -19.10 -6.25 0.12
CA ASP A 206 -17.99 -6.79 0.91
C ASP A 206 -18.55 -7.62 2.09
N VAL A 207 -19.60 -7.13 2.73
CA VAL A 207 -20.28 -7.86 3.82
C VAL A 207 -20.90 -9.18 3.33
N GLU A 208 -21.51 -9.18 2.13
CA GLU A 208 -22.05 -10.40 1.53
C GLU A 208 -20.96 -11.42 1.21
N ALA A 209 -19.83 -10.98 0.63
CA ALA A 209 -18.70 -11.85 0.33
C ALA A 209 -18.08 -12.43 1.62
N ILE A 210 -17.96 -11.64 2.68
CA ILE A 210 -17.50 -12.07 4.00
C ILE A 210 -18.45 -13.13 4.59
N ARG A 211 -19.77 -12.92 4.51
CA ARG A 211 -20.77 -13.90 4.96
C ARG A 211 -20.68 -15.22 4.20
N LEU A 212 -20.49 -15.14 2.88
CA LEU A 212 -20.28 -16.31 2.03
C LEU A 212 -19.05 -17.08 2.49
N ALA A 213 -17.92 -16.42 2.69
CA ALA A 213 -16.68 -17.01 3.15
C ALA A 213 -16.86 -17.69 4.52
N ALA A 214 -17.44 -16.99 5.47
CA ALA A 214 -17.73 -17.54 6.81
C ALA A 214 -18.64 -18.79 6.75
N GLY A 215 -19.63 -18.79 5.85
CA GLY A 215 -20.54 -19.92 5.61
C GLY A 215 -19.84 -21.18 5.07
N THR A 216 -18.67 -21.03 4.45
CA THR A 216 -17.85 -22.17 3.98
C THR A 216 -16.87 -22.69 5.04
N GLY A 217 -16.81 -22.05 6.22
CA GLY A 217 -15.89 -22.39 7.28
C GLY A 217 -14.51 -21.70 7.19
N VAL A 218 -14.31 -20.84 6.18
CA VAL A 218 -13.12 -20.01 6.07
C VAL A 218 -13.20 -18.88 7.09
N LYS A 219 -12.09 -18.58 7.75
CA LYS A 219 -11.97 -17.47 8.71
C LYS A 219 -11.72 -16.15 8.01
N ILE A 220 -12.20 -15.07 8.60
CA ILE A 220 -11.99 -13.72 8.05
C ILE A 220 -11.42 -12.82 9.17
#